data_164f77451a4f951c66200164a88b396e
#
_entry.id   164f77451a4f951c66200164a88b396e
#
_cell.length_a   1.000
_cell.length_b   1.000
_cell.length_c   1.000
_cell.angle_alpha   90.00
_cell.angle_beta   90.00
_cell.angle_gamma   90.00
#
_symmetry.space_group_name_H-M   'P 1'
#
loop_
_entity.id
_entity.type
_entity.pdbx_description
1 polymer ?
#
loop_
_entity_poly.entity_id
_entity_poly.type
_entity_poly.pdbx_seq_one_letter_code
_entity_poly.pdbx_strand_id
1 'polypeptide(L)'
;VQNGGNDDSQPSLDVRKMSAVSIPNGNYYINVRSKVASSVDIPGASGADSTAIQLYSGNGSKAQQFTFTKQSDGSYVIVNVNSGKALDVRNGAAGNNAVVQQYSANGTNAQRWFIRDSGAGYYLQSALGNWVLDLSGGSTANGTAIHLYTPNGTVAQLFTLSSSEVNIPTDAPATIRSTKNTGLVFDVPGASTANSTQIQLYTSNGSNAQKYRFTSVGNATYRIANVNSGKALDVYGGSTANGAAFQQYDS
;
A
#
# COMPACT_ATOMS: atom_id res chain seq x y z
N VAL A 1 -2.44 11.63 -59.08
CA VAL A 1 -2.12 12.16 -57.74
C VAL A 1 -2.62 11.17 -56.71
N GLN A 2 -1.70 10.37 -56.17
CA GLN A 2 -2.00 9.38 -55.11
C GLN A 2 -2.01 10.13 -53.77
N ASN A 3 -3.18 10.20 -53.13
CA ASN A 3 -3.24 10.59 -51.72
C ASN A 3 -2.79 9.40 -50.88
N GLY A 4 -1.55 9.45 -50.42
CA GLY A 4 -1.08 8.57 -49.36
C GLY A 4 -1.77 8.93 -48.04
N GLY A 5 -2.79 8.18 -47.67
CA GLY A 5 -3.30 8.20 -46.30
C GLY A 5 -2.26 7.52 -45.39
N ASN A 6 -1.62 8.28 -44.52
CA ASN A 6 -0.91 7.71 -43.41
C ASN A 6 -1.93 7.03 -42.49
N ASP A 7 -1.96 5.72 -42.57
CA ASP A 7 -2.65 4.89 -41.57
C ASP A 7 -1.71 4.77 -40.37
N ASP A 8 -1.71 5.81 -39.52
CA ASP A 8 -1.01 5.85 -38.24
C ASP A 8 -1.80 5.12 -37.15
N SER A 9 -2.41 3.99 -37.47
CA SER A 9 -2.95 3.09 -36.43
C SER A 9 -1.77 2.37 -35.75
N GLN A 10 -1.08 3.05 -34.83
CA GLN A 10 -0.26 2.35 -33.85
C GLN A 10 -1.15 1.29 -33.18
N PRO A 11 -0.70 0.03 -33.12
CA PRO A 11 -1.51 -1.02 -32.49
C PRO A 11 -1.81 -0.59 -31.06
N SER A 12 -3.09 -0.45 -30.72
CA SER A 12 -3.53 -0.05 -29.39
C SER A 12 -2.93 -1.01 -28.36
N LEU A 13 -2.35 -0.46 -27.30
CA LEU A 13 -1.74 -1.24 -26.22
C LEU A 13 -2.78 -2.21 -25.62
N ASP A 14 -2.56 -3.52 -25.79
CA ASP A 14 -3.42 -4.54 -25.19
C ASP A 14 -2.76 -5.13 -23.95
N VAL A 15 -3.12 -4.61 -22.78
CA VAL A 15 -2.56 -5.05 -21.49
C VAL A 15 -2.95 -6.48 -21.13
N ARG A 16 -3.98 -7.05 -21.76
CA ARG A 16 -4.40 -8.44 -21.53
C ARG A 16 -3.34 -9.45 -22.00
N LYS A 17 -2.45 -9.02 -22.92
CA LYS A 17 -1.32 -9.81 -23.41
C LYS A 17 -0.09 -9.71 -22.53
N MET A 18 -0.07 -8.78 -21.55
CA MET A 18 1.02 -8.66 -20.59
C MET A 18 0.96 -9.77 -19.55
N SER A 19 2.11 -10.05 -18.92
CA SER A 19 2.21 -11.03 -17.84
C SER A 19 1.27 -10.67 -16.70
N ALA A 20 0.43 -11.62 -16.30
CA ALA A 20 -0.38 -11.51 -15.09
C ALA A 20 0.51 -11.67 -13.86
N VAL A 21 0.36 -10.78 -12.90
CA VAL A 21 1.09 -10.82 -11.63
C VAL A 21 0.22 -11.45 -10.56
N SER A 22 0.80 -12.39 -9.82
CA SER A 22 0.18 -12.94 -8.62
C SER A 22 0.83 -12.33 -7.38
N ILE A 23 0.02 -11.62 -6.59
CA ILE A 23 0.43 -11.12 -5.28
C ILE A 23 -0.26 -11.94 -4.18
N PRO A 24 0.30 -12.06 -2.97
CA PRO A 24 -0.38 -12.66 -1.82
C PRO A 24 -1.71 -11.95 -1.52
N ASN A 25 -2.69 -12.68 -1.00
CA ASN A 25 -3.86 -12.05 -0.41
C ASN A 25 -3.42 -11.20 0.78
N GLY A 26 -4.05 -10.03 0.97
CA GLY A 26 -3.70 -9.13 2.06
C GLY A 26 -4.10 -7.69 1.78
N ASN A 27 -3.68 -6.81 2.68
CA ASN A 27 -4.00 -5.39 2.60
C ASN A 27 -2.86 -4.61 1.95
N TYR A 28 -3.22 -3.75 0.98
CA TYR A 28 -2.28 -2.96 0.21
C TYR A 28 -2.75 -1.51 0.09
N TYR A 29 -1.77 -0.60 -0.01
CA TYR A 29 -1.98 0.71 -0.61
C TYR A 29 -1.76 0.59 -2.12
N ILE A 30 -2.63 1.22 -2.91
CA ILE A 30 -2.50 1.35 -4.37
C ILE A 30 -1.90 2.73 -4.62
N ASN A 31 -0.58 2.80 -4.78
CA ASN A 31 0.13 4.06 -4.96
C ASN A 31 0.29 4.38 -6.45
N VAL A 32 0.24 5.67 -6.81
CA VAL A 32 0.47 6.09 -8.20
C VAL A 32 1.96 6.11 -8.51
N ARG A 33 2.37 5.56 -9.63
CA ARG A 33 3.78 5.49 -10.02
C ARG A 33 4.40 6.88 -10.23
N SER A 34 3.63 7.83 -10.74
CA SER A 34 4.06 9.23 -10.94
C SER A 34 4.23 10.03 -9.65
N LYS A 35 3.61 9.58 -8.54
CA LYS A 35 3.70 10.22 -7.22
C LYS A 35 3.47 9.18 -6.12
N VAL A 36 4.50 8.40 -5.82
CA VAL A 36 4.43 7.26 -4.89
C VAL A 36 3.99 7.60 -3.46
N ALA A 37 4.04 8.88 -3.08
CA ALA A 37 3.51 9.37 -1.80
C ALA A 37 1.99 9.59 -1.81
N SER A 38 1.31 9.32 -2.93
CA SER A 38 -0.15 9.45 -3.08
C SER A 38 -0.76 8.10 -3.43
N SER A 39 -1.96 7.85 -2.90
CA SER A 39 -2.67 6.58 -3.02
C SER A 39 -4.08 6.77 -3.54
N VAL A 40 -4.65 5.70 -4.09
CA VAL A 40 -6.10 5.57 -4.28
C VAL A 40 -6.78 5.74 -2.92
N ASP A 41 -7.84 6.53 -2.89
CA ASP A 41 -8.50 6.96 -1.66
C ASP A 41 -10.02 6.97 -1.83
N ILE A 42 -10.72 6.64 -0.76
CA ILE A 42 -12.17 6.85 -0.66
C ILE A 42 -12.41 8.20 0.00
N PRO A 43 -12.94 9.21 -0.74
CA PRO A 43 -13.16 10.56 -0.22
C PRO A 43 -13.90 10.58 1.11
N GLY A 44 -13.34 11.33 2.08
CA GLY A 44 -13.95 11.49 3.40
C GLY A 44 -14.14 10.20 4.19
N ALA A 45 -13.41 9.12 3.84
CA ALA A 45 -13.59 7.78 4.40
C ALA A 45 -15.07 7.31 4.34
N SER A 46 -15.77 7.67 3.27
CA SER A 46 -17.20 7.37 3.09
C SER A 46 -17.47 5.86 3.21
N GLY A 47 -18.57 5.52 3.88
CA GLY A 47 -19.13 4.15 3.90
C GLY A 47 -20.23 3.93 2.84
N ALA A 48 -20.57 4.94 2.04
CA ALA A 48 -21.69 4.87 1.10
C ALA A 48 -21.33 4.15 -0.20
N ASP A 49 -22.29 3.42 -0.78
CA ASP A 49 -22.21 2.93 -2.15
C ASP A 49 -22.10 4.10 -3.13
N SER A 50 -21.59 3.82 -4.32
CA SER A 50 -21.43 4.78 -5.41
C SER A 50 -20.49 5.94 -5.11
N THR A 51 -19.67 5.86 -4.06
CA THR A 51 -18.60 6.83 -3.80
C THR A 51 -17.47 6.62 -4.82
N ALA A 52 -17.25 7.60 -5.70
CA ALA A 52 -16.16 7.55 -6.67
C ALA A 52 -14.80 7.64 -5.95
N ILE A 53 -13.82 6.88 -6.45
CA ILE A 53 -12.45 6.90 -5.92
C ILE A 53 -11.68 8.12 -6.45
N GLN A 54 -10.68 8.53 -5.68
CA GLN A 54 -9.81 9.64 -6.02
C GLN A 54 -8.35 9.31 -5.74
N LEU A 55 -7.45 10.17 -6.21
CA LEU A 55 -6.07 10.24 -5.73
C LEU A 55 -6.01 11.18 -4.52
N TYR A 56 -5.29 10.77 -3.48
CA TYR A 56 -5.01 11.64 -2.34
C TYR A 56 -3.62 11.36 -1.75
N SER A 57 -3.03 12.37 -1.10
CA SER A 57 -1.75 12.19 -0.39
C SER A 57 -1.85 11.05 0.62
N GLY A 58 -0.84 10.20 0.67
CA GLY A 58 -0.77 9.07 1.59
C GLY A 58 -0.87 9.54 3.05
N ASN A 59 -1.87 9.06 3.77
CA ASN A 59 -2.13 9.42 5.17
C ASN A 59 -2.23 8.20 6.09
N GLY A 60 -2.05 6.98 5.53
CA GLY A 60 -2.09 5.73 6.29
C GLY A 60 -3.47 5.29 6.77
N SER A 61 -4.54 6.01 6.41
CA SER A 61 -5.90 5.68 6.85
C SER A 61 -6.44 4.41 6.20
N LYS A 62 -7.45 3.80 6.82
CA LYS A 62 -8.15 2.63 6.26
C LYS A 62 -8.90 2.95 4.96
N ALA A 63 -9.22 4.23 4.71
CA ALA A 63 -9.83 4.69 3.44
C ALA A 63 -8.89 4.52 2.23
N GLN A 64 -7.57 4.43 2.48
CA GLN A 64 -6.53 4.21 1.48
C GLN A 64 -6.01 2.77 1.44
N GLN A 65 -6.50 1.90 2.32
CA GLN A 65 -6.12 0.49 2.37
C GLN A 65 -7.16 -0.37 1.67
N PHE A 66 -6.68 -1.33 0.88
CA PHE A 66 -7.53 -2.23 0.12
C PHE A 66 -7.09 -3.68 0.32
N THR A 67 -8.02 -4.54 0.67
CA THR A 67 -7.82 -5.99 0.75
C THR A 67 -7.93 -6.59 -0.64
N PHE A 68 -6.88 -7.24 -1.10
CA PHE A 68 -6.83 -7.99 -2.35
C PHE A 68 -7.09 -9.47 -2.07
N THR A 69 -8.10 -10.04 -2.70
CA THR A 69 -8.45 -11.46 -2.60
C THR A 69 -8.42 -12.08 -3.99
N LYS A 70 -7.44 -12.95 -4.23
CA LYS A 70 -7.26 -13.64 -5.51
C LYS A 70 -8.41 -14.63 -5.75
N GLN A 71 -8.89 -14.65 -6.98
CA GLN A 71 -9.93 -15.54 -7.45
C GLN A 71 -9.33 -16.68 -8.28
N SER A 72 -10.12 -17.73 -8.52
CA SER A 72 -9.70 -18.93 -9.28
C SER A 72 -9.31 -18.62 -10.74
N ASP A 73 -9.87 -17.56 -11.34
CA ASP A 73 -9.55 -17.10 -12.69
C ASP A 73 -8.30 -16.21 -12.77
N GLY A 74 -7.63 -16.00 -11.63
CA GLY A 74 -6.44 -15.15 -11.50
C GLY A 74 -6.74 -13.66 -11.34
N SER A 75 -8.01 -13.24 -11.38
CA SER A 75 -8.43 -11.88 -11.02
C SER A 75 -8.39 -11.67 -9.51
N TYR A 76 -8.59 -10.44 -9.08
CA TYR A 76 -8.72 -10.03 -7.69
C TYR A 76 -10.06 -9.32 -7.47
N VAL A 77 -10.70 -9.62 -6.35
CA VAL A 77 -11.67 -8.71 -5.73
C VAL A 77 -10.87 -7.80 -4.80
N ILE A 78 -11.06 -6.49 -4.93
CA ILE A 78 -10.33 -5.45 -4.20
C ILE A 78 -11.35 -4.72 -3.33
N VAL A 79 -11.23 -4.84 -1.99
CA VAL A 79 -12.20 -4.31 -1.03
C VAL A 79 -11.55 -3.24 -0.17
N ASN A 80 -12.18 -2.07 -0.04
CA ASN A 80 -11.70 -1.03 0.84
C ASN A 80 -11.81 -1.45 2.32
N VAL A 81 -10.73 -1.30 3.10
CA VAL A 81 -10.65 -1.77 4.49
C VAL A 81 -11.57 -0.97 5.42
N ASN A 82 -11.84 0.31 5.12
CA ASN A 82 -12.71 1.15 5.95
C ASN A 82 -14.18 0.80 5.75
N SER A 83 -14.63 0.69 4.50
CA SER A 83 -16.04 0.55 4.16
C SER A 83 -16.51 -0.89 3.98
N GLY A 84 -15.58 -1.83 3.75
CA GLY A 84 -15.90 -3.21 3.37
C GLY A 84 -16.49 -3.35 1.96
N LYS A 85 -16.43 -2.30 1.12
CA LYS A 85 -16.99 -2.26 -0.22
C LYS A 85 -15.95 -2.55 -1.30
N ALA A 86 -16.40 -3.21 -2.37
CA ALA A 86 -15.54 -3.57 -3.48
C ALA A 86 -15.27 -2.38 -4.41
N LEU A 87 -14.06 -2.34 -4.97
CA LEU A 87 -13.71 -1.48 -6.10
C LEU A 87 -14.51 -1.92 -7.31
N ASP A 88 -15.27 -1.00 -7.90
CA ASP A 88 -16.37 -1.32 -8.83
C ASP A 88 -16.38 -0.33 -10.00
N VAL A 89 -16.63 -0.85 -11.19
CA VAL A 89 -16.94 -0.02 -12.37
C VAL A 89 -18.44 0.25 -12.36
N ARG A 90 -18.80 1.53 -12.21
CA ARG A 90 -20.22 1.95 -12.11
C ARG A 90 -21.07 1.35 -13.21
N ASN A 91 -22.17 0.67 -12.81
CA ASN A 91 -23.11 0.00 -13.68
C ASN A 91 -22.50 -1.07 -14.60
N GLY A 92 -21.25 -1.49 -14.39
CA GLY A 92 -20.54 -2.39 -15.30
C GLY A 92 -20.30 -1.81 -16.69
N ALA A 93 -20.46 -0.50 -16.86
CA ALA A 93 -20.32 0.20 -18.14
C ALA A 93 -18.86 0.62 -18.36
N ALA A 94 -18.04 -0.26 -18.94
CA ALA A 94 -16.66 0.05 -19.27
C ALA A 94 -16.56 1.00 -20.47
N GLY A 95 -15.61 1.91 -20.41
CA GLY A 95 -15.33 2.91 -21.45
C GLY A 95 -14.35 3.95 -20.95
N ASN A 96 -13.90 4.84 -21.86
CA ASN A 96 -13.10 5.99 -21.47
C ASN A 96 -13.88 6.89 -20.51
N ASN A 97 -13.24 7.30 -19.41
CA ASN A 97 -13.81 8.08 -18.33
C ASN A 97 -14.94 7.37 -17.54
N ALA A 98 -15.08 6.03 -17.69
CA ALA A 98 -16.04 5.29 -16.87
C ALA A 98 -15.67 5.40 -15.40
N VAL A 99 -16.66 5.76 -14.57
CA VAL A 99 -16.45 6.01 -13.15
C VAL A 99 -16.08 4.72 -12.44
N VAL A 100 -14.98 4.76 -11.70
CA VAL A 100 -14.63 3.73 -10.72
C VAL A 100 -15.01 4.22 -9.33
N GLN A 101 -15.67 3.37 -8.58
CA GLN A 101 -16.30 3.68 -7.30
C GLN A 101 -16.06 2.55 -6.30
N GLN A 102 -16.49 2.75 -5.07
CA GLN A 102 -16.77 1.63 -4.16
C GLN A 102 -18.25 1.27 -4.24
N TYR A 103 -18.54 -0.04 -4.17
CA TYR A 103 -19.91 -0.55 -4.15
C TYR A 103 -20.01 -1.85 -3.34
N SER A 104 -21.19 -2.13 -2.80
CA SER A 104 -21.46 -3.40 -2.12
C SER A 104 -21.10 -4.58 -3.01
N ALA A 105 -20.42 -5.59 -2.45
CA ALA A 105 -19.94 -6.75 -3.21
C ALA A 105 -21.12 -7.49 -3.85
N ASN A 106 -21.05 -7.72 -5.18
CA ASN A 106 -22.11 -8.36 -5.96
C ASN A 106 -21.61 -9.48 -6.89
N GLY A 107 -20.28 -9.75 -6.88
CA GLY A 107 -19.66 -10.85 -7.61
C GLY A 107 -19.56 -10.68 -9.12
N THR A 108 -19.94 -9.52 -9.70
CA THR A 108 -19.90 -9.26 -11.14
C THR A 108 -18.48 -8.95 -11.64
N ASN A 109 -18.27 -8.99 -12.95
CA ASN A 109 -17.00 -8.60 -13.58
C ASN A 109 -16.65 -7.11 -13.38
N ALA A 110 -17.62 -6.25 -13.04
CA ALA A 110 -17.39 -4.87 -12.68
C ALA A 110 -16.48 -4.72 -11.43
N GLN A 111 -16.42 -5.77 -10.60
CA GLN A 111 -15.65 -5.82 -9.35
C GLN A 111 -14.43 -6.75 -9.42
N ARG A 112 -14.04 -7.16 -10.63
CA ARG A 112 -12.91 -8.04 -10.89
C ARG A 112 -11.78 -7.30 -11.58
N TRP A 113 -10.54 -7.50 -11.09
CA TRP A 113 -9.37 -6.76 -11.51
C TRP A 113 -8.19 -7.70 -11.74
N PHE A 114 -7.46 -7.51 -12.83
CA PHE A 114 -6.20 -8.20 -13.09
C PHE A 114 -5.04 -7.24 -12.84
N ILE A 115 -3.94 -7.75 -12.29
CA ILE A 115 -2.70 -7.01 -12.14
C ILE A 115 -1.81 -7.39 -13.32
N ARG A 116 -1.39 -6.42 -14.13
CA ARG A 116 -0.55 -6.63 -15.31
C ARG A 116 0.79 -5.92 -15.14
N ASP A 117 1.89 -6.64 -15.40
CA ASP A 117 3.24 -6.09 -15.28
C ASP A 117 3.62 -5.31 -16.54
N SER A 118 3.99 -4.05 -16.37
CA SER A 118 4.53 -3.20 -17.44
C SER A 118 6.07 -3.18 -17.45
N GLY A 119 6.74 -3.82 -16.49
CA GLY A 119 8.18 -3.67 -16.24
C GLY A 119 8.55 -2.38 -15.48
N ALA A 120 7.65 -1.38 -15.42
CA ALA A 120 7.86 -0.11 -14.72
C ALA A 120 6.83 0.15 -13.60
N GLY A 121 5.86 -0.71 -13.47
CA GLY A 121 4.75 -0.65 -12.53
C GLY A 121 3.63 -1.56 -13.00
N TYR A 122 2.47 -1.48 -12.35
CA TYR A 122 1.35 -2.34 -12.64
C TYR A 122 0.20 -1.56 -13.28
N TYR A 123 -0.42 -2.15 -14.30
CA TYR A 123 -1.78 -1.79 -14.69
C TYR A 123 -2.76 -2.58 -13.83
N LEU A 124 -3.78 -1.90 -13.31
CA LEU A 124 -4.95 -2.52 -12.70
C LEU A 124 -6.04 -2.58 -13.80
N GLN A 125 -6.12 -3.75 -14.45
CA GLN A 125 -7.00 -4.00 -15.59
C GLN A 125 -8.36 -4.49 -15.12
N SER A 126 -9.44 -3.88 -15.61
CA SER A 126 -10.81 -4.37 -15.37
C SER A 126 -11.08 -5.67 -16.12
N ALA A 127 -11.81 -6.60 -15.49
CA ALA A 127 -12.29 -7.81 -16.14
C ALA A 127 -13.36 -7.55 -17.23
N LEU A 128 -13.80 -6.31 -17.36
CA LEU A 128 -14.74 -5.89 -18.44
C LEU A 128 -14.03 -5.70 -19.80
N GLY A 129 -12.73 -5.88 -19.90
CA GLY A 129 -12.00 -5.81 -21.15
C GLY A 129 -10.62 -5.16 -21.04
N ASN A 130 -10.17 -4.56 -22.16
CA ASN A 130 -8.88 -3.87 -22.21
C ASN A 130 -9.00 -2.43 -21.69
N TRP A 131 -9.38 -2.31 -20.42
CA TRP A 131 -9.56 -1.05 -19.69
C TRP A 131 -8.73 -1.07 -18.41
N VAL A 132 -8.07 0.03 -18.10
CA VAL A 132 -7.21 0.15 -16.92
C VAL A 132 -7.60 1.35 -16.07
N LEU A 133 -7.22 1.33 -14.78
CA LEU A 133 -7.29 2.53 -13.95
C LEU A 133 -6.39 3.61 -14.54
N ASP A 134 -6.88 4.84 -14.51
CA ASP A 134 -6.21 6.02 -15.08
C ASP A 134 -6.47 7.24 -14.21
N LEU A 135 -5.43 8.07 -14.04
CA LEU A 135 -5.56 9.39 -13.42
C LEU A 135 -6.09 10.39 -14.42
N SER A 136 -7.25 10.96 -14.16
CA SER A 136 -7.87 11.96 -15.02
C SER A 136 -6.89 13.09 -15.39
N GLY A 137 -6.64 13.22 -16.71
CA GLY A 137 -5.69 14.20 -17.26
C GLY A 137 -4.24 14.00 -16.80
N GLY A 138 -3.87 12.85 -16.26
CA GLY A 138 -2.54 12.59 -15.69
C GLY A 138 -2.21 13.44 -14.46
N SER A 139 -3.19 14.11 -13.87
CA SER A 139 -3.01 14.98 -12.71
C SER A 139 -2.60 14.19 -11.47
N THR A 140 -1.67 14.75 -10.67
CA THR A 140 -1.25 14.20 -9.37
C THR A 140 -1.71 15.06 -8.19
N ALA A 141 -2.66 15.98 -8.39
CA ALA A 141 -3.26 16.77 -7.32
C ALA A 141 -4.20 15.92 -6.45
N ASN A 142 -4.33 16.28 -5.19
CA ASN A 142 -5.33 15.67 -4.31
C ASN A 142 -6.73 15.91 -4.87
N GLY A 143 -7.59 14.90 -4.81
CA GLY A 143 -8.94 14.95 -5.37
C GLY A 143 -9.02 14.61 -6.86
N THR A 144 -7.89 14.31 -7.52
CA THR A 144 -7.93 13.86 -8.93
C THR A 144 -8.77 12.60 -9.04
N ALA A 145 -9.75 12.61 -9.94
CA ALA A 145 -10.58 11.43 -10.21
C ALA A 145 -9.74 10.30 -10.82
N ILE A 146 -10.04 9.07 -10.40
CA ILE A 146 -9.50 7.85 -11.00
C ILE A 146 -10.65 7.15 -11.69
N HIS A 147 -10.47 6.86 -12.99
CA HIS A 147 -11.50 6.29 -13.84
C HIS A 147 -10.93 5.15 -14.69
N LEU A 148 -11.75 4.49 -15.49
CA LEU A 148 -11.24 3.61 -16.55
C LEU A 148 -10.86 4.42 -17.78
N TYR A 149 -9.81 3.95 -18.44
CA TYR A 149 -9.40 4.46 -19.74
C TYR A 149 -8.77 3.36 -20.59
N THR A 150 -8.76 3.55 -21.92
CA THR A 150 -8.01 2.70 -22.85
C THR A 150 -6.52 2.75 -22.48
N PRO A 151 -5.80 1.62 -22.43
CA PRO A 151 -4.37 1.61 -22.20
C PRO A 151 -3.61 2.46 -23.23
N ASN A 152 -2.84 3.43 -22.76
CA ASN A 152 -2.12 4.39 -23.61
C ASN A 152 -0.62 4.46 -23.32
N GLY A 153 -0.11 3.62 -22.38
CA GLY A 153 1.30 3.55 -22.04
C GLY A 153 1.83 4.68 -21.17
N THR A 154 0.97 5.62 -20.75
CA THR A 154 1.41 6.74 -19.90
C THR A 154 1.58 6.31 -18.44
N VAL A 155 2.41 7.06 -17.70
CA VAL A 155 2.63 6.84 -16.27
C VAL A 155 1.38 7.10 -15.41
N ALA A 156 0.37 7.81 -15.97
CA ALA A 156 -0.93 8.04 -15.32
C ALA A 156 -1.71 6.74 -15.07
N GLN A 157 -1.36 5.67 -15.78
CA GLN A 157 -2.00 4.35 -15.71
C GLN A 157 -1.17 3.33 -14.93
N LEU A 158 0.00 3.75 -14.41
CA LEU A 158 0.88 2.86 -13.69
C LEU A 158 0.77 3.06 -12.17
N PHE A 159 0.64 1.94 -11.49
CA PHE A 159 0.52 1.88 -10.03
C PHE A 159 1.61 0.98 -9.43
N THR A 160 1.86 1.17 -8.15
CA THR A 160 2.64 0.26 -7.32
C THR A 160 1.79 -0.20 -6.16
N LEU A 161 2.02 -1.41 -5.69
CA LEU A 161 1.32 -1.99 -4.55
C LEU A 161 2.31 -2.11 -3.39
N SER A 162 2.02 -1.44 -2.30
CA SER A 162 2.78 -1.58 -1.06
C SER A 162 1.90 -2.25 -0.01
N SER A 163 2.39 -3.34 0.59
CA SER A 163 1.67 -4.00 1.68
C SER A 163 1.45 -2.99 2.80
N SER A 164 0.23 -2.91 3.31
CA SER A 164 -0.07 -2.14 4.51
C SER A 164 0.29 -2.91 5.79
N GLU A 165 0.53 -4.21 5.64
CA GLU A 165 1.08 -5.01 6.72
C GLU A 165 2.59 -4.82 6.74
N VAL A 166 3.08 -4.26 7.83
CA VAL A 166 4.52 -4.23 8.08
C VAL A 166 4.93 -5.66 8.36
N ASN A 167 5.68 -6.28 7.43
CA ASN A 167 6.26 -7.58 7.67
C ASN A 167 7.42 -7.41 8.66
N ILE A 168 7.09 -7.48 9.95
CA ILE A 168 8.09 -7.43 11.01
C ILE A 168 8.70 -8.82 11.12
N PRO A 169 10.03 -8.98 10.93
CA PRO A 169 10.68 -10.28 11.06
C PRO A 169 10.54 -10.76 12.51
N THR A 170 9.89 -11.91 12.69
CA THR A 170 9.71 -12.55 14.01
C THR A 170 10.69 -13.69 14.23
N ASP A 171 11.34 -14.16 13.18
CA ASP A 171 12.29 -15.26 13.15
C ASP A 171 13.75 -14.84 13.41
N ALA A 172 14.09 -13.60 13.14
CA ALA A 172 15.44 -13.05 13.32
C ALA A 172 15.43 -11.68 14.02
N PRO A 173 16.51 -11.32 14.74
CA PRO A 173 16.67 -9.98 15.29
C PRO A 173 16.78 -8.92 14.20
N ALA A 174 16.16 -7.75 14.44
CA ALA A 174 16.21 -6.61 13.55
C ALA A 174 16.65 -5.33 14.29
N THR A 175 17.04 -4.30 13.54
CA THR A 175 17.33 -2.96 14.07
C THR A 175 16.17 -2.01 13.80
N ILE A 176 15.86 -1.15 14.76
CA ILE A 176 14.88 -0.06 14.61
C ILE A 176 15.65 1.18 14.19
N ARG A 177 15.45 1.65 12.93
CA ARG A 177 16.21 2.76 12.34
C ARG A 177 15.38 4.03 12.23
N SER A 178 16.04 5.17 12.38
CA SER A 178 15.44 6.46 12.05
C SER A 178 15.33 6.62 10.53
N THR A 179 14.14 6.99 10.03
CA THR A 179 13.94 7.32 8.59
C THR A 179 14.55 8.68 8.21
N LYS A 180 14.80 9.56 9.20
CA LYS A 180 15.45 10.87 9.00
C LYS A 180 16.97 10.77 8.87
N ASN A 181 17.57 9.78 9.53
CA ASN A 181 18.97 9.44 9.42
C ASN A 181 19.13 7.93 9.58
N THR A 182 19.29 7.22 8.49
CA THR A 182 19.35 5.75 8.44
C THR A 182 20.61 5.18 9.11
N GLY A 183 21.62 6.00 9.41
CA GLY A 183 22.79 5.64 10.21
C GLY A 183 22.50 5.54 11.71
N LEU A 184 21.38 6.09 12.18
CA LEU A 184 20.98 6.06 13.59
C LEU A 184 19.94 4.98 13.85
N VAL A 185 20.15 4.24 14.92
CA VAL A 185 19.30 3.13 15.39
C VAL A 185 18.96 3.28 16.86
N PHE A 186 17.89 2.62 17.31
CA PHE A 186 17.61 2.46 18.73
C PHE A 186 18.75 1.67 19.38
N ASP A 187 19.23 2.17 20.51
CA ASP A 187 20.38 1.64 21.23
C ASP A 187 20.14 1.65 22.74
N VAL A 188 20.58 0.59 23.41
CA VAL A 188 20.65 0.55 24.86
C VAL A 188 22.03 1.03 25.27
N PRO A 189 22.16 2.23 25.89
CA PRO A 189 23.45 2.81 26.25
C PRO A 189 24.34 1.85 27.05
N GLY A 190 25.62 1.76 26.65
CA GLY A 190 26.60 0.92 27.33
C GLY A 190 26.26 -0.58 27.34
N ALA A 191 25.36 -1.03 26.47
CA ALA A 191 24.83 -2.40 26.48
C ALA A 191 24.28 -2.81 27.86
N SER A 192 23.70 -1.87 28.60
CA SER A 192 23.13 -2.09 29.93
C SER A 192 22.09 -3.23 29.92
N THR A 193 22.07 -4.00 31.01
CA THR A 193 21.05 -5.00 31.30
C THR A 193 20.11 -4.58 32.43
N ALA A 194 20.27 -3.35 32.96
CA ALA A 194 19.45 -2.84 34.06
C ALA A 194 18.07 -2.40 33.59
N ASN A 195 17.05 -2.55 34.44
CA ASN A 195 15.74 -1.93 34.28
C ASN A 195 15.86 -0.41 34.24
N SER A 196 14.88 0.24 33.64
CA SER A 196 14.80 1.70 33.51
C SER A 196 15.95 2.34 32.71
N THR A 197 16.74 1.56 31.98
CA THR A 197 17.72 2.12 31.05
C THR A 197 16.98 2.78 29.88
N GLN A 198 17.17 4.10 29.76
CA GLN A 198 16.54 4.87 28.68
C GLN A 198 17.14 4.49 27.32
N ILE A 199 16.27 4.28 26.31
CA ILE A 199 16.68 4.02 24.92
C ILE A 199 17.09 5.35 24.27
N GLN A 200 18.15 5.29 23.46
CA GLN A 200 18.66 6.45 22.71
C GLN A 200 18.71 6.14 21.19
N LEU A 201 18.93 7.17 20.39
CA LEU A 201 19.40 7.01 19.01
C LEU A 201 20.92 7.08 19.00
N TYR A 202 21.58 6.09 18.39
CA TYR A 202 23.03 6.02 18.29
C TYR A 202 23.47 5.51 16.92
N THR A 203 24.72 5.80 16.55
CA THR A 203 25.29 5.30 15.30
C THR A 203 25.26 3.78 15.29
N SER A 204 24.81 3.21 14.17
CA SER A 204 24.74 1.77 14.00
C SER A 204 26.11 1.12 14.07
N ASN A 205 26.33 0.22 15.04
CA ASN A 205 27.58 -0.50 15.29
C ASN A 205 27.42 -2.03 15.23
N GLY A 206 26.21 -2.53 14.96
CA GLY A 206 25.91 -3.95 14.82
C GLY A 206 25.87 -4.76 16.13
N SER A 207 26.03 -4.11 17.30
CA SER A 207 26.00 -4.78 18.60
C SER A 207 24.60 -5.34 18.93
N ASN A 208 24.53 -6.27 19.90
CA ASN A 208 23.25 -6.80 20.37
C ASN A 208 22.42 -5.76 21.15
N ALA A 209 23.05 -4.71 21.69
CA ALA A 209 22.36 -3.57 22.30
C ALA A 209 21.48 -2.79 21.31
N GLN A 210 21.76 -2.94 20.00
CA GLN A 210 21.03 -2.29 18.89
C GLN A 210 20.10 -3.25 18.13
N LYS A 211 19.98 -4.49 18.57
CA LYS A 211 19.13 -5.49 17.95
C LYS A 211 17.94 -5.81 18.83
N TYR A 212 16.80 -6.03 18.20
CA TYR A 212 15.54 -6.30 18.88
C TYR A 212 14.84 -7.50 18.25
N ARG A 213 14.25 -8.35 19.07
CA ARG A 213 13.34 -9.43 18.65
C ARG A 213 11.90 -8.93 18.72
N PHE A 214 11.16 -9.23 17.70
CA PHE A 214 9.73 -8.94 17.60
C PHE A 214 8.96 -10.25 17.77
N THR A 215 8.10 -10.31 18.78
CA THR A 215 7.24 -11.47 19.01
C THR A 215 5.79 -11.03 18.83
N SER A 216 5.09 -11.63 17.87
CA SER A 216 3.68 -11.33 17.65
C SER A 216 2.85 -11.79 18.85
N VAL A 217 1.97 -10.91 19.32
CA VAL A 217 0.99 -11.20 20.37
C VAL A 217 -0.45 -11.15 19.84
N GLY A 218 -0.60 -11.18 18.51
CA GLY A 218 -1.88 -11.13 17.81
C GLY A 218 -2.32 -9.71 17.43
N ASN A 219 -3.32 -9.61 16.55
CA ASN A 219 -3.92 -8.35 16.11
C ASN A 219 -2.91 -7.28 15.64
N ALA A 220 -1.89 -7.69 14.86
CA ALA A 220 -0.80 -6.82 14.41
C ALA A 220 -0.05 -6.10 15.56
N THR A 221 -0.09 -6.66 16.76
CA THR A 221 0.62 -6.17 17.95
C THR A 221 1.86 -7.02 18.21
N TYR A 222 2.94 -6.37 18.61
CA TYR A 222 4.21 -7.04 18.84
C TYR A 222 4.78 -6.64 20.19
N ARG A 223 5.36 -7.62 20.89
CA ARG A 223 6.32 -7.38 21.96
C ARG A 223 7.69 -7.23 21.33
N ILE A 224 8.43 -6.20 21.74
CA ILE A 224 9.76 -5.88 21.24
C ILE A 224 10.74 -6.04 22.39
N ALA A 225 11.71 -6.94 22.28
CA ALA A 225 12.70 -7.20 23.32
C ALA A 225 14.13 -6.98 22.80
N ASN A 226 14.97 -6.30 23.59
CA ASN A 226 16.37 -6.11 23.25
C ASN A 226 17.12 -7.44 23.30
N VAL A 227 17.98 -7.70 22.32
CA VAL A 227 18.72 -8.98 22.20
C VAL A 227 19.78 -9.13 23.28
N ASN A 228 20.41 -8.04 23.73
CA ASN A 228 21.46 -8.07 24.74
C ASN A 228 20.90 -8.35 26.15
N SER A 229 19.83 -7.66 26.51
CA SER A 229 19.28 -7.72 27.88
C SER A 229 18.10 -8.68 28.02
N GLY A 230 17.42 -9.04 26.92
CA GLY A 230 16.15 -9.76 26.93
C GLY A 230 14.95 -8.92 27.40
N LYS A 231 15.16 -7.66 27.80
CA LYS A 231 14.13 -6.79 28.35
C LYS A 231 13.26 -6.17 27.26
N ALA A 232 12.00 -5.91 27.59
CA ALA A 232 11.06 -5.29 26.67
C ALA A 232 11.36 -3.80 26.47
N LEU A 233 11.09 -3.31 25.25
CA LEU A 233 10.92 -1.88 24.98
C LEU A 233 9.64 -1.44 25.67
N ASP A 234 9.74 -0.47 26.56
CA ASP A 234 8.67 -0.04 27.45
C ASP A 234 8.60 1.49 27.51
N VAL A 235 7.42 2.01 27.84
CA VAL A 235 7.21 3.45 28.07
C VAL A 235 7.46 3.77 29.55
N TYR A 236 8.41 4.64 29.82
CA TYR A 236 8.79 5.01 31.20
C TYR A 236 7.55 5.37 32.05
N GLY A 237 7.38 4.65 33.15
CA GLY A 237 6.28 4.85 34.08
C GLY A 237 4.90 4.59 33.52
N GLY A 238 4.74 3.89 32.39
CA GLY A 238 3.45 3.68 31.71
C GLY A 238 2.79 4.97 31.27
N SER A 239 3.56 6.03 31.04
CA SER A 239 3.04 7.36 30.71
C SER A 239 2.27 7.37 29.40
N THR A 240 1.13 8.06 29.37
CA THR A 240 0.34 8.35 28.17
C THR A 240 0.53 9.78 27.65
N ALA A 241 1.44 10.54 28.27
CA ALA A 241 1.71 11.94 27.90
C ALA A 241 2.56 12.04 26.62
N ASN A 242 2.37 13.12 25.88
CA ASN A 242 3.25 13.47 24.78
C ASN A 242 4.69 13.69 25.28
N GLY A 243 5.67 13.15 24.57
CA GLY A 243 7.09 13.24 24.95
C GLY A 243 7.53 12.19 25.98
N ALA A 244 6.68 11.21 26.29
CA ALA A 244 7.07 10.09 27.17
C ALA A 244 8.32 9.37 26.61
N ALA A 245 9.28 9.09 27.50
CA ALA A 245 10.52 8.43 27.12
C ALA A 245 10.34 6.92 26.98
N PHE A 246 11.14 6.30 26.11
CA PHE A 246 11.26 4.84 26.02
C PHE A 246 12.42 4.35 26.89
N GLN A 247 12.21 3.21 27.52
CA GLN A 247 13.20 2.50 28.32
C GLN A 247 13.20 1.01 27.98
N GLN A 248 14.13 0.26 28.55
CA GLN A 248 13.98 -1.20 28.68
C GLN A 248 13.52 -1.55 30.09
N TYR A 249 12.64 -2.54 30.19
CA TYR A 249 12.12 -3.04 31.46
C TYR A 249 11.78 -4.53 31.41
N ASP A 250 11.75 -5.20 32.55
CA ASP A 250 11.24 -6.57 32.66
C ASP A 250 9.80 -6.63 32.19
N SER A 251 9.41 -7.73 31.56
CA SER A 251 8.09 -7.91 30.92
C SER A 251 7.24 -8.89 31.69
#